data_b9b2fade80387c6c4d1d3ccc15aa3f05
#
_entry.id   b9b2fade80387c6c4d1d3ccc15aa3f05
#
_cell.length_a   1.000
_cell.length_b   1.000
_cell.length_c   1.000
_cell.angle_alpha   90.00
_cell.angle_beta   90.00
_cell.angle_gamma   90.00
#
_symmetry.space_group_name_H-M   'P 1'
#
loop_
_entity.id
_entity.type
_entity.pdbx_description
1 polymer ?
#
loop_
_entity_poly.entity_id
_entity_poly.type
_entity_poly.pdbx_seq_one_letter_code
_entity_poly.pdbx_strand_id
1 'polypeptide(L)'
;KRHRTTRKAMAPAPTKIIVDVPAHPSDPVEMRRLNFQTPAMMSHPPIPIEQLAHHIDMLKANDGLKFSQEYESIEPGQQFTWDNSNMEVNKPKNRYANVIAYDHSRVVLSHIDGVPGSDYINANYMDGYRKQNAYIATQGPLPETFSDFWRSIWEQKSATIVMMTKLEER
;
A
#
# COMPACT_ATOMS: atom_id res chain seq x y z
N LYS A 1 -34.77 -3.63 42.67
CA LYS A 1 -33.35 -3.25 42.94
C LYS A 1 -32.59 -3.55 41.67
N ARG A 2 -32.20 -2.49 40.91
CA ARG A 2 -31.34 -2.62 39.71
C ARG A 2 -29.89 -2.59 40.14
N HIS A 3 -29.16 -3.65 39.91
CA HIS A 3 -27.69 -3.69 40.08
C HIS A 3 -27.04 -2.85 38.94
N ARG A 4 -26.44 -1.74 39.34
CA ARG A 4 -25.63 -0.90 38.48
C ARG A 4 -24.19 -1.41 38.52
N THR A 5 -23.77 -2.18 37.48
CA THR A 5 -22.39 -2.61 37.32
C THR A 5 -21.56 -1.44 36.83
N THR A 6 -20.74 -0.89 37.67
CA THR A 6 -19.71 0.10 37.30
C THR A 6 -18.61 -0.59 36.49
N ARG A 7 -18.52 -0.31 35.21
CA ARG A 7 -17.37 -0.68 34.40
C ARG A 7 -16.15 0.11 34.88
N LYS A 8 -15.18 -0.58 35.43
CA LYS A 8 -13.88 -0.02 35.79
C LYS A 8 -13.17 0.39 34.49
N ALA A 9 -12.90 1.68 34.33
CA ALA A 9 -12.13 2.16 33.19
C ALA A 9 -10.74 1.53 33.23
N MET A 10 -10.38 0.82 32.16
CA MET A 10 -9.02 0.29 31.99
C MET A 10 -8.10 1.49 31.75
N ALA A 11 -7.02 1.58 32.51
CA ALA A 11 -5.97 2.55 32.27
C ALA A 11 -5.38 2.35 30.86
N PRO A 12 -5.05 3.45 30.14
CA PRO A 12 -4.44 3.32 28.83
C PRO A 12 -3.12 2.56 28.96
N ALA A 13 -2.91 1.60 28.06
CA ALA A 13 -1.65 0.87 27.98
C ALA A 13 -0.49 1.87 27.77
N PRO A 14 0.68 1.63 28.37
CA PRO A 14 1.81 2.53 28.19
C PRO A 14 2.17 2.62 26.71
N THR A 15 2.11 3.82 26.17
CA THR A 15 2.56 4.11 24.81
C THR A 15 4.06 3.79 24.75
N LYS A 16 4.41 2.71 24.06
CA LYS A 16 5.81 2.44 23.75
C LYS A 16 6.32 3.59 22.91
N ILE A 17 7.16 4.44 23.49
CA ILE A 17 7.93 5.42 22.73
C ILE A 17 8.87 4.59 21.86
N ILE A 18 8.57 4.52 20.57
CA ILE A 18 9.48 3.95 19.58
C ILE A 18 10.60 4.99 19.46
N VAL A 19 11.69 4.78 20.21
CA VAL A 19 12.93 5.51 19.99
C VAL A 19 13.39 5.13 18.59
N ASP A 20 13.51 6.12 17.71
CA ASP A 20 13.98 5.92 16.35
C ASP A 20 15.46 5.47 16.42
N VAL A 21 15.65 4.17 16.47
CA VAL A 21 17.00 3.59 16.38
C VAL A 21 17.45 3.79 14.94
N PRO A 22 18.61 4.43 14.68
CA PRO A 22 19.12 4.59 13.33
C PRO A 22 19.05 3.27 12.57
N ALA A 23 18.57 3.33 11.33
CA ALA A 23 18.44 2.14 10.49
C ALA A 23 19.81 1.46 10.37
N HIS A 24 19.87 0.16 10.66
CA HIS A 24 21.11 -0.59 10.47
C HIS A 24 21.41 -0.66 8.98
N PRO A 25 22.67 -0.40 8.53
CA PRO A 25 23.03 -0.41 7.10
C PRO A 25 22.70 -1.72 6.35
N SER A 26 22.37 -2.79 7.06
CA SER A 26 22.01 -4.09 6.52
C SER A 26 20.50 -4.37 6.45
N ASP A 27 19.62 -3.41 6.82
CA ASP A 27 18.18 -3.57 6.69
C ASP A 27 17.78 -3.58 5.20
N PRO A 28 17.21 -4.69 4.67
CA PRO A 28 16.87 -4.79 3.25
C PRO A 28 15.82 -3.79 2.80
N VAL A 29 14.92 -3.37 3.68
CA VAL A 29 13.88 -2.38 3.40
C VAL A 29 14.51 -0.99 3.27
N GLU A 30 15.40 -0.64 4.19
CA GLU A 30 16.11 0.64 4.17
C GLU A 30 17.05 0.72 2.96
N MET A 31 17.75 -0.35 2.63
CA MET A 31 18.59 -0.41 1.43
C MET A 31 17.78 -0.20 0.16
N ARG A 32 16.60 -0.80 0.05
CA ARG A 32 15.71 -0.54 -1.10
C ARG A 32 15.25 0.90 -1.15
N ARG A 33 14.81 1.45 -0.02
CA ARG A 33 14.41 2.85 0.08
C ARG A 33 15.50 3.80 -0.44
N LEU A 34 16.72 3.59 0.00
CA LEU A 34 17.87 4.41 -0.43
C LEU A 34 18.17 4.24 -1.92
N ASN A 35 18.09 3.02 -2.44
CA ASN A 35 18.36 2.74 -3.86
C ASN A 35 17.34 3.35 -4.81
N PHE A 36 16.08 3.55 -4.36
CA PHE A 36 15.00 4.09 -5.17
C PHE A 36 14.69 5.57 -4.87
N GLN A 37 15.43 6.19 -3.96
CA GLN A 37 15.24 7.58 -3.61
C GLN A 37 15.69 8.50 -4.75
N THR A 38 14.76 9.33 -5.22
CA THR A 38 15.05 10.36 -6.23
C THR A 38 15.40 11.69 -5.57
N PRO A 39 16.11 12.63 -6.27
CA PRO A 39 16.37 13.97 -5.75
C PRO A 39 15.07 14.72 -5.37
N ALA A 40 14.01 14.54 -6.12
CA ALA A 40 12.71 15.16 -5.83
C ALA A 40 12.10 14.62 -4.53
N MET A 41 12.22 13.32 -4.26
CA MET A 41 11.78 12.73 -2.99
C MET A 41 12.59 13.24 -1.80
N MET A 42 13.85 13.60 -1.98
CA MET A 42 14.70 14.19 -0.92
C MET A 42 14.26 15.59 -0.51
N SER A 43 13.47 16.29 -1.32
CA SER A 43 12.90 17.60 -0.98
C SER A 43 11.75 17.51 0.03
N HIS A 44 11.29 16.31 0.36
CA HIS A 44 10.25 16.02 1.33
C HIS A 44 10.84 15.29 2.55
N PRO A 45 11.46 16.04 3.50
CA PRO A 45 12.12 15.44 4.66
C PRO A 45 11.08 14.82 5.63
N PRO A 46 11.52 13.92 6.52
CA PRO A 46 10.68 13.39 7.58
C PRO A 46 10.06 14.51 8.44
N ILE A 47 8.80 14.33 8.81
CA ILE A 47 8.02 15.30 9.57
C ILE A 47 7.88 14.78 11.00
N PRO A 48 8.23 15.57 12.03
CA PRO A 48 7.94 15.22 13.41
C PRO A 48 6.46 14.99 13.64
N ILE A 49 6.11 13.97 14.42
CA ILE A 49 4.71 13.57 14.64
C ILE A 49 3.86 14.71 15.23
N GLU A 50 4.46 15.56 16.06
CA GLU A 50 3.81 16.71 16.67
C GLU A 50 3.41 17.78 15.64
N GLN A 51 4.09 17.81 14.50
CA GLN A 51 3.85 18.76 13.40
C GLN A 51 2.94 18.19 12.32
N LEU A 52 2.57 16.92 12.40
CA LEU A 52 1.83 16.24 11.34
C LEU A 52 0.50 16.93 11.03
N ALA A 53 -0.29 17.31 12.05
CA ALA A 53 -1.57 17.99 11.86
C ALA A 53 -1.39 19.33 11.13
N HIS A 54 -0.46 20.15 11.58
CA HIS A 54 -0.15 21.43 10.95
C HIS A 54 0.36 21.23 9.51
N HIS A 55 1.20 20.24 9.28
CA HIS A 55 1.71 19.91 7.95
C HIS A 55 0.56 19.52 7.00
N ILE A 56 -0.39 18.70 7.47
CA ILE A 56 -1.58 18.32 6.68
C ILE A 56 -2.41 19.56 6.31
N ASP A 57 -2.60 20.50 7.24
CA ASP A 57 -3.35 21.73 6.97
C ASP A 57 -2.63 22.59 5.92
N MET A 58 -1.32 22.68 5.98
CA MET A 58 -0.52 23.36 4.95
C MET A 58 -0.64 22.68 3.57
N LEU A 59 -0.65 21.35 3.54
CA LEU A 59 -0.79 20.61 2.27
C LEU A 59 -2.17 20.78 1.63
N LYS A 60 -3.21 20.94 2.47
CA LYS A 60 -4.60 21.17 2.03
C LYS A 60 -4.85 22.60 1.56
N ALA A 61 -4.01 23.56 1.94
CA ALA A 61 -4.17 24.96 1.53
C ALA A 61 -4.08 25.12 0.01
N ASN A 62 -4.73 26.14 -0.54
CA ASN A 62 -4.76 26.44 -1.98
C ASN A 62 -5.19 25.24 -2.83
N ASP A 63 -6.34 24.66 -2.50
CA ASP A 63 -6.92 23.50 -3.17
C ASP A 63 -5.98 22.27 -3.26
N GLY A 64 -5.12 22.14 -2.26
CA GLY A 64 -4.21 20.99 -2.18
C GLY A 64 -3.01 21.08 -3.12
N LEU A 65 -2.62 22.28 -3.56
CA LEU A 65 -1.50 22.48 -4.49
C LEU A 65 -0.21 21.78 -4.02
N LYS A 66 0.09 21.82 -2.74
CA LYS A 66 1.29 21.16 -2.20
C LYS A 66 1.18 19.63 -2.22
N PHE A 67 -0.01 19.06 -2.04
CA PHE A 67 -0.22 17.63 -2.25
C PHE A 67 0.07 17.22 -3.69
N SER A 68 -0.42 17.99 -4.66
CA SER A 68 -0.14 17.72 -6.08
C SER A 68 1.36 17.81 -6.38
N GLN A 69 2.05 18.80 -5.85
CA GLN A 69 3.49 18.95 -6.01
C GLN A 69 4.27 17.78 -5.41
N GLU A 70 3.90 17.33 -4.21
CA GLU A 70 4.53 16.17 -3.57
C GLU A 70 4.24 14.89 -4.35
N TYR A 71 3.01 14.69 -4.81
CA TYR A 71 2.65 13.56 -5.66
C TYR A 71 3.45 13.55 -6.97
N GLU A 72 3.53 14.69 -7.66
CA GLU A 72 4.28 14.82 -8.91
C GLU A 72 5.80 14.66 -8.72
N SER A 73 6.31 14.85 -7.51
CA SER A 73 7.72 14.61 -7.19
C SER A 73 8.09 13.12 -7.17
N ILE A 74 7.10 12.23 -7.10
CA ILE A 74 7.31 10.78 -7.17
C ILE A 74 7.52 10.41 -8.62
N GLU A 75 8.78 10.39 -9.02
CA GLU A 75 9.16 10.00 -10.37
C GLU A 75 9.15 8.47 -10.51
N PRO A 76 8.77 7.94 -11.71
CA PRO A 76 8.97 6.54 -11.99
C PRO A 76 10.48 6.23 -11.91
N GLY A 77 10.83 5.32 -11.01
CA GLY A 77 12.21 4.87 -10.82
C GLY A 77 12.69 3.97 -11.96
N GLN A 78 13.37 2.87 -11.63
CA GLN A 78 13.77 1.87 -12.60
C GLN A 78 12.57 1.30 -13.35
N GLN A 79 12.73 1.06 -14.64
CA GLN A 79 11.73 0.34 -15.41
C GLN A 79 11.80 -1.15 -15.06
N PHE A 80 10.66 -1.68 -14.63
CA PHE A 80 10.48 -3.08 -14.35
C PHE A 80 9.63 -3.73 -15.43
N THR A 81 9.70 -5.05 -15.55
CA THR A 81 8.85 -5.80 -16.47
C THR A 81 7.44 -5.99 -15.89
N TRP A 82 6.46 -6.13 -16.78
CA TRP A 82 5.06 -6.41 -16.45
C TRP A 82 4.45 -7.43 -17.44
N ASP A 83 5.24 -8.43 -17.80
CA ASP A 83 4.86 -9.41 -18.83
C ASP A 83 3.60 -10.18 -18.43
N ASN A 84 3.48 -10.56 -17.15
CA ASN A 84 2.30 -11.26 -16.64
C ASN A 84 1.03 -10.40 -16.77
N SER A 85 1.10 -9.12 -16.43
CA SER A 85 -0.04 -8.20 -16.55
C SER A 85 -0.48 -8.01 -17.99
N ASN A 86 0.46 -8.13 -18.93
CA ASN A 86 0.23 -7.90 -20.36
C ASN A 86 -0.18 -9.17 -21.14
N MET A 87 -0.21 -10.33 -20.49
CA MET A 87 -0.76 -11.54 -21.11
C MET A 87 -2.21 -11.35 -21.50
N GLU A 88 -2.61 -11.84 -22.67
CA GLU A 88 -3.98 -11.67 -23.19
C GLU A 88 -5.06 -12.12 -22.19
N VAL A 89 -4.80 -13.20 -21.46
CA VAL A 89 -5.70 -13.73 -20.44
C VAL A 89 -5.82 -12.82 -19.20
N ASN A 90 -4.83 -11.97 -18.96
CA ASN A 90 -4.75 -11.11 -17.77
C ASN A 90 -5.16 -9.65 -18.04
N LYS A 91 -5.05 -9.19 -19.29
CA LYS A 91 -5.48 -7.82 -19.68
C LYS A 91 -6.87 -7.44 -19.21
N PRO A 92 -7.90 -8.30 -19.35
CA PRO A 92 -9.26 -7.97 -18.89
C PRO A 92 -9.37 -7.80 -17.38
N LYS A 93 -8.39 -8.31 -16.61
CA LYS A 93 -8.36 -8.22 -15.15
C LYS A 93 -7.81 -6.90 -14.65
N ASN A 94 -7.26 -6.06 -15.53
CA ASN A 94 -6.74 -4.74 -15.19
C ASN A 94 -7.81 -3.68 -15.42
N ARG A 95 -8.09 -2.86 -14.40
CA ARG A 95 -9.08 -1.78 -14.49
C ARG A 95 -8.64 -0.70 -15.48
N TYR A 96 -7.35 -0.37 -15.48
CA TYR A 96 -6.74 0.60 -16.37
C TYR A 96 -5.53 -0.02 -17.06
N ALA A 97 -5.40 0.20 -18.36
CA ALA A 97 -4.33 -0.39 -19.16
C ALA A 97 -2.92 0.07 -18.77
N ASN A 98 -2.83 1.23 -18.14
CA ASN A 98 -1.57 1.85 -17.69
C ASN A 98 -1.31 1.73 -16.18
N VAL A 99 -2.19 1.05 -15.44
CA VAL A 99 -2.02 0.79 -14.00
C VAL A 99 -2.04 -0.72 -13.81
N ILE A 100 -0.88 -1.31 -13.85
CA ILE A 100 -0.65 -2.75 -13.94
C ILE A 100 0.35 -3.23 -12.90
N ALA A 101 0.30 -4.51 -12.56
CA ALA A 101 1.23 -5.10 -11.61
C ALA A 101 2.58 -5.38 -12.27
N TYR A 102 3.67 -4.99 -11.62
CA TYR A 102 5.03 -5.34 -12.03
C TYR A 102 5.39 -6.76 -11.60
N ASP A 103 6.09 -7.48 -12.47
CA ASP A 103 6.42 -8.89 -12.26
C ASP A 103 7.23 -9.14 -10.98
N HIS A 104 8.18 -8.26 -10.66
CA HIS A 104 9.09 -8.44 -9.52
C HIS A 104 8.42 -8.40 -8.14
N SER A 105 7.25 -7.77 -8.04
CA SER A 105 6.55 -7.57 -6.76
C SER A 105 5.08 -7.95 -6.79
N ARG A 106 4.58 -8.51 -7.90
CA ARG A 106 3.18 -8.90 -8.01
C ARG A 106 2.79 -9.94 -6.95
N VAL A 107 1.57 -9.89 -6.51
CA VAL A 107 0.97 -10.96 -5.73
C VAL A 107 0.65 -12.12 -6.66
N VAL A 108 1.15 -13.29 -6.34
CA VAL A 108 0.89 -14.52 -7.10
C VAL A 108 -0.12 -15.36 -6.32
N LEU A 109 -1.24 -15.65 -6.94
CA LEU A 109 -2.28 -16.51 -6.38
C LEU A 109 -1.97 -17.99 -6.68
N SER A 110 -2.54 -18.88 -5.89
CA SER A 110 -2.45 -20.31 -6.15
C SER A 110 -3.03 -20.63 -7.53
N HIS A 111 -2.29 -21.38 -8.32
CA HIS A 111 -2.76 -21.80 -9.64
C HIS A 111 -3.97 -22.73 -9.51
N ILE A 112 -4.94 -22.56 -10.42
CA ILE A 112 -6.10 -23.45 -10.55
C ILE A 112 -5.93 -24.24 -11.85
N ASP A 113 -5.87 -25.55 -11.73
CA ASP A 113 -5.67 -26.42 -12.89
C ASP A 113 -6.74 -26.22 -13.96
N GLY A 114 -6.28 -26.07 -15.21
CA GLY A 114 -7.16 -25.83 -16.34
C GLY A 114 -7.70 -24.40 -16.48
N VAL A 115 -7.32 -23.48 -15.59
CA VAL A 115 -7.74 -22.06 -15.65
C VAL A 115 -6.54 -21.16 -15.92
N PRO A 116 -6.28 -20.78 -17.18
CA PRO A 116 -5.18 -19.89 -17.53
C PRO A 116 -5.27 -18.55 -16.81
N GLY A 117 -4.14 -18.05 -16.32
CA GLY A 117 -4.07 -16.77 -15.62
C GLY A 117 -4.71 -16.77 -14.23
N SER A 118 -5.06 -17.93 -13.68
CA SER A 118 -5.67 -18.02 -12.34
C SER A 118 -4.74 -17.57 -11.22
N ASP A 119 -3.44 -17.47 -11.46
CA ASP A 119 -2.42 -16.97 -10.56
C ASP A 119 -2.29 -15.44 -10.55
N TYR A 120 -3.01 -14.75 -11.46
CA TYR A 120 -2.87 -13.31 -11.64
C TYR A 120 -3.96 -12.50 -10.93
N ILE A 121 -3.50 -11.49 -10.23
CA ILE A 121 -4.29 -10.36 -9.73
C ILE A 121 -3.47 -9.08 -9.91
N ASN A 122 -4.11 -7.96 -10.25
CA ASN A 122 -3.43 -6.67 -10.29
C ASN A 122 -3.21 -6.15 -8.86
N ALA A 123 -2.15 -6.62 -8.26
CA ALA A 123 -1.73 -6.32 -6.90
C ALA A 123 -0.21 -6.49 -6.74
N ASN A 124 0.40 -5.60 -5.96
CA ASN A 124 1.83 -5.63 -5.67
C ASN A 124 2.08 -5.60 -4.16
N TYR A 125 3.10 -6.33 -3.71
CA TYR A 125 3.61 -6.16 -2.36
C TYR A 125 4.31 -4.82 -2.21
N MET A 126 4.14 -4.22 -1.03
CA MET A 126 4.79 -2.97 -0.64
C MET A 126 5.46 -3.14 0.71
N ASP A 127 6.65 -2.54 0.84
CA ASP A 127 7.35 -2.51 2.11
C ASP A 127 6.68 -1.52 3.08
N GLY A 128 6.71 -1.85 4.35
CA GLY A 128 6.37 -0.97 5.44
C GLY A 128 7.61 -0.43 6.14
N TYR A 129 7.41 0.27 7.25
CA TYR A 129 8.50 0.73 8.07
C TYR A 129 9.28 -0.48 8.64
N ARG A 130 10.50 -0.68 8.17
CA ARG A 130 11.39 -1.79 8.55
C ARG A 130 10.74 -3.17 8.47
N LYS A 131 9.75 -3.31 7.61
CA LYS A 131 9.04 -4.58 7.40
C LYS A 131 8.81 -4.81 5.93
N GLN A 132 9.46 -5.83 5.39
CA GLN A 132 9.29 -6.24 4.01
C GLN A 132 7.89 -6.78 3.76
N ASN A 133 7.30 -6.42 2.60
CA ASN A 133 5.99 -6.90 2.15
C ASN A 133 4.89 -6.72 3.22
N ALA A 134 4.90 -5.57 3.92
CA ALA A 134 3.94 -5.30 5.00
C ALA A 134 2.54 -4.98 4.48
N TYR A 135 2.45 -4.53 3.24
CA TYR A 135 1.21 -4.10 2.60
C TYR A 135 1.07 -4.74 1.22
N ILE A 136 -0.16 -4.76 0.74
CA ILE A 136 -0.50 -5.06 -0.64
C ILE A 136 -1.27 -3.87 -1.19
N ALA A 137 -0.78 -3.29 -2.30
CA ALA A 137 -1.53 -2.31 -3.07
C ALA A 137 -2.24 -3.03 -4.22
N THR A 138 -3.54 -2.81 -4.37
CA THR A 138 -4.34 -3.40 -5.43
C THR A 138 -5.35 -2.38 -5.95
N GLN A 139 -5.79 -2.58 -7.17
CA GLN A 139 -6.89 -1.81 -7.77
C GLN A 139 -8.22 -2.09 -7.08
N GLY A 140 -9.23 -1.22 -7.29
CA GLY A 140 -10.62 -1.58 -7.03
C GLY A 140 -10.99 -2.81 -7.86
N PRO A 141 -11.48 -3.90 -7.25
CA PRO A 141 -11.77 -5.14 -8.00
C PRO A 141 -12.88 -4.91 -9.04
N LEU A 142 -12.74 -5.56 -10.18
CA LEU A 142 -13.75 -5.62 -11.24
C LEU A 142 -14.72 -6.76 -10.95
N PRO A 143 -15.93 -6.78 -11.56
CA PRO A 143 -16.85 -7.90 -11.42
C PRO A 143 -16.16 -9.25 -11.71
N GLU A 144 -15.32 -9.31 -12.73
CA GLU A 144 -14.58 -10.50 -13.15
C GLU A 144 -13.49 -10.91 -12.14
N THR A 145 -13.03 -9.99 -11.29
CA THR A 145 -11.92 -10.22 -10.36
C THR A 145 -12.35 -10.25 -8.89
N PHE A 146 -13.64 -10.19 -8.58
CA PHE A 146 -14.12 -10.27 -7.19
C PHE A 146 -13.64 -11.55 -6.49
N SER A 147 -13.72 -12.69 -7.18
CA SER A 147 -13.26 -13.97 -6.64
C SER A 147 -11.77 -13.96 -6.37
N ASP A 148 -10.97 -13.43 -7.30
CA ASP A 148 -9.52 -13.34 -7.17
C ASP A 148 -9.13 -12.41 -6.02
N PHE A 149 -9.87 -11.29 -5.86
CA PHE A 149 -9.66 -10.38 -4.74
C PHE A 149 -9.86 -11.06 -3.38
N TRP A 150 -10.99 -11.74 -3.18
CA TRP A 150 -11.25 -12.43 -1.91
C TRP A 150 -10.32 -13.61 -1.69
N ARG A 151 -9.95 -14.32 -2.77
CA ARG A 151 -8.95 -15.38 -2.72
C ARG A 151 -7.58 -14.83 -2.32
N SER A 152 -7.18 -13.65 -2.81
CA SER A 152 -5.94 -12.99 -2.39
C SER A 152 -5.95 -12.64 -0.91
N ILE A 153 -7.04 -12.10 -0.38
CA ILE A 153 -7.19 -11.79 1.05
C ILE A 153 -6.98 -13.06 1.89
N TRP A 154 -7.59 -14.16 1.48
CA TRP A 154 -7.47 -15.43 2.16
C TRP A 154 -6.05 -16.02 2.09
N GLU A 155 -5.49 -16.13 0.90
CA GLU A 155 -4.17 -16.72 0.67
C GLU A 155 -3.06 -15.90 1.33
N GLN A 156 -3.16 -14.57 1.28
CA GLN A 156 -2.20 -13.66 1.90
C GLN A 156 -2.44 -13.43 3.40
N LYS A 157 -3.50 -14.02 3.97
CA LYS A 157 -3.86 -13.87 5.39
C LYS A 157 -4.00 -12.40 5.80
N SER A 158 -4.58 -11.57 4.92
CA SER A 158 -4.75 -10.15 5.17
C SER A 158 -5.87 -9.93 6.19
N ALA A 159 -5.56 -9.25 7.29
CA ALA A 159 -6.51 -9.00 8.37
C ALA A 159 -7.28 -7.68 8.21
N THR A 160 -6.79 -6.77 7.37
CA THR A 160 -7.35 -5.42 7.23
C THR A 160 -7.41 -5.03 5.76
N ILE A 161 -8.53 -4.46 5.36
CA ILE A 161 -8.73 -3.87 4.03
C ILE A 161 -8.95 -2.37 4.23
N VAL A 162 -8.20 -1.54 3.51
CA VAL A 162 -8.36 -0.09 3.50
C VAL A 162 -8.80 0.34 2.12
N MET A 163 -10.00 0.91 2.01
CA MET A 163 -10.49 1.48 0.76
C MET A 163 -10.12 2.96 0.70
N MET A 164 -9.27 3.32 -0.25
CA MET A 164 -8.78 4.69 -0.45
C MET A 164 -9.49 5.43 -1.58
N THR A 165 -10.25 4.73 -2.40
CA THR A 165 -11.00 5.28 -3.53
C THR A 165 -12.47 5.52 -3.15
N LYS A 166 -13.19 6.27 -3.99
CA LYS A 166 -14.63 6.41 -3.86
C LYS A 166 -15.33 5.09 -4.20
N LEU A 167 -16.54 4.89 -3.65
CA LEU A 167 -17.33 3.67 -3.91
C LEU A 167 -17.68 3.51 -5.39
N GLU A 168 -17.86 4.63 -6.10
CA GLU A 168 -18.13 4.66 -7.54
C GLU A 168 -16.88 5.14 -8.27
N GLU A 169 -16.00 4.24 -8.59
CA GLU A 169 -14.88 4.47 -9.49
C GLU A 169 -15.37 4.19 -10.93
N ARG A 170 -15.46 5.23 -11.75
CA ARG A 170 -15.88 5.16 -13.16
C ARG A 170 -14.69 5.01 -14.07
#